data_1f1b016aca104f8c8fa4d55203dc3a32
#
_entry.id   1f1b016aca104f8c8fa4d55203dc3a32
#
_cell.length_a   1.000
_cell.length_b   1.000
_cell.length_c   1.000
_cell.angle_alpha   90.00
_cell.angle_beta   90.00
_cell.angle_gamma   90.00
#
_symmetry.space_group_name_H-M   'P 1'
#
loop_
_entity.id
_entity.type
_entity.pdbx_description
1 polymer ?
#
loop_
_entity_poly.entity_id
_entity_poly.type
_entity_poly.pdbx_seq_one_letter_code
_entity_poly.pdbx_strand_id
1 'polypeptide(L)'
;MKLKDFLDLMEKIAPASKALPYDNVGLIVGTEREDISKVLVALDLTIQVANEAVSWGADMVLTHHPNLFDGVKRILPDHPETAAVYRLIKHGIGHFAAHTNLDAADGGVNDSLCDILGILHPVAIGEEGIARIGTLARPMRFSDFAALVKRRLGGNPRTVGGTGSPISRVAVLGGSGGGEIELAKKHGAEAYVTGEIKHSQAIAAKVLRLPVIEAGHYETEKVVLKPLISRLQAYKNGVQYKLADSDSSPFNPVN
;
A
#
# COMPACT_ATOMS: atom_id res chain seq x y z
N MET A 1 9.80 3.32 23.56
CA MET A 1 9.05 2.05 23.52
C MET A 1 10.04 0.94 23.28
N LYS A 2 9.91 -0.22 23.95
CA LYS A 2 10.78 -1.36 23.63
C LYS A 2 10.50 -1.87 22.22
N LEU A 3 11.53 -2.38 21.54
CA LEU A 3 11.40 -2.99 20.21
C LEU A 3 10.32 -4.07 20.20
N LYS A 4 10.30 -4.94 21.21
CA LYS A 4 9.27 -5.99 21.35
C LYS A 4 7.85 -5.41 21.36
N ASP A 5 7.61 -4.32 22.11
CA ASP A 5 6.28 -3.69 22.18
C ASP A 5 5.89 -3.07 20.84
N PHE A 6 6.87 -2.56 20.06
CA PHE A 6 6.64 -2.09 18.70
C PHE A 6 6.21 -3.23 17.78
N LEU A 7 6.90 -4.37 17.84
CA LEU A 7 6.54 -5.56 17.06
C LEU A 7 5.15 -6.08 17.43
N ASP A 8 4.85 -6.17 18.73
CA ASP A 8 3.53 -6.57 19.24
C ASP A 8 2.43 -5.60 18.81
N LEU A 9 2.75 -4.30 18.69
CA LEU A 9 1.84 -3.28 18.17
C LEU A 9 1.58 -3.47 16.67
N MET A 10 2.63 -3.71 15.89
CA MET A 10 2.48 -3.98 14.45
C MET A 10 1.68 -5.24 14.20
N GLU A 11 1.86 -6.29 15.01
CA GLU A 11 1.05 -7.52 14.91
C GLU A 11 -0.43 -7.27 15.18
N LYS A 12 -0.80 -6.30 16.02
CA LYS A 12 -2.21 -5.89 16.23
C LYS A 12 -2.77 -5.07 15.06
N ILE A 13 -1.93 -4.27 14.39
CA ILE A 13 -2.35 -3.38 13.30
C ILE A 13 -2.44 -4.15 11.98
N ALA A 14 -1.45 -4.97 11.70
CA ALA A 14 -1.29 -5.75 10.48
C ALA A 14 -0.76 -7.15 10.82
N PRO A 15 -1.62 -8.07 11.29
CA PRO A 15 -1.21 -9.41 11.71
C PRO A 15 -0.47 -10.15 10.60
N ALA A 16 0.68 -10.75 10.90
CA ALA A 16 1.46 -11.51 9.94
C ALA A 16 0.67 -12.68 9.33
N SER A 17 -0.30 -13.22 10.07
CA SER A 17 -1.19 -14.30 9.60
C SER A 17 -2.13 -13.88 8.44
N LYS A 18 -2.26 -12.57 8.17
CA LYS A 18 -3.01 -12.05 7.02
C LYS A 18 -2.13 -11.86 5.77
N ALA A 19 -0.82 -12.08 5.87
CA ALA A 19 0.07 -11.98 4.71
C ALA A 19 -0.16 -13.12 3.72
N LEU A 20 0.02 -12.82 2.43
CA LEU A 20 0.01 -13.86 1.40
C LEU A 20 1.18 -14.84 1.61
N PRO A 21 1.04 -16.13 1.28
CA PRO A 21 2.03 -17.18 1.63
C PRO A 21 3.44 -16.95 1.07
N TYR A 22 3.57 -16.17 0.01
CA TYR A 22 4.84 -15.87 -0.65
C TYR A 22 5.49 -14.56 -0.17
N ASP A 23 4.81 -13.83 0.73
CA ASP A 23 5.23 -12.50 1.14
C ASP A 23 6.30 -12.52 2.23
N ASN A 24 7.05 -11.42 2.34
CA ASN A 24 8.08 -11.23 3.34
C ASN A 24 7.75 -10.01 4.22
N VAL A 25 6.95 -10.23 5.26
CA VAL A 25 6.50 -9.17 6.17
C VAL A 25 7.17 -9.28 7.55
N GLY A 26 7.12 -8.19 8.30
CA GLY A 26 7.67 -8.13 9.66
C GLY A 26 9.02 -7.43 9.72
N LEU A 27 9.86 -7.82 10.67
CA LEU A 27 11.19 -7.23 10.86
C LEU A 27 12.17 -7.80 9.83
N ILE A 28 12.43 -7.02 8.77
CA ILE A 28 13.29 -7.41 7.64
C ILE A 28 14.78 -7.20 7.96
N VAL A 29 15.09 -6.06 8.60
CA VAL A 29 16.44 -5.75 9.10
C VAL A 29 16.36 -5.56 10.60
N GLY A 30 17.06 -6.44 11.34
CA GLY A 30 17.16 -6.35 12.78
C GLY A 30 17.99 -5.13 13.23
N THR A 31 17.80 -4.76 14.48
CA THR A 31 18.59 -3.70 15.16
C THR A 31 18.99 -4.18 16.54
N GLU A 32 20.17 -3.75 17.01
CA GLU A 32 20.61 -3.99 18.39
C GLU A 32 19.96 -3.02 19.39
N ARG A 33 19.17 -2.07 18.91
CA ARG A 33 18.47 -1.11 19.77
C ARG A 33 17.34 -1.81 20.51
N GLU A 34 17.35 -1.71 21.82
CA GLU A 34 16.24 -2.21 22.65
C GLU A 34 15.05 -1.25 22.66
N ASP A 35 15.33 0.07 22.53
CA ASP A 35 14.34 1.13 22.59
C ASP A 35 14.16 1.79 21.24
N ILE A 36 12.90 1.98 20.84
CA ILE A 36 12.47 2.66 19.63
C ILE A 36 11.80 3.98 20.05
N SER A 37 12.32 5.09 19.56
CA SER A 37 11.82 6.45 19.83
C SER A 37 11.45 7.23 18.56
N LYS A 38 12.06 6.88 17.42
CA LYS A 38 11.83 7.54 16.13
C LYS A 38 11.62 6.52 15.02
N VAL A 39 10.47 6.56 14.38
CA VAL A 39 10.11 5.69 13.25
C VAL A 39 9.82 6.53 12.02
N LEU A 40 10.62 6.36 10.96
CA LEU A 40 10.36 6.95 9.65
C LEU A 40 9.44 6.03 8.86
N VAL A 41 8.36 6.56 8.31
CA VAL A 41 7.33 5.80 7.58
C VAL A 41 7.37 6.17 6.11
N ALA A 42 7.40 5.18 5.22
CA ALA A 42 7.43 5.36 3.77
C ALA A 42 6.65 4.23 3.06
N LEU A 43 6.39 4.38 1.77
CA LEU A 43 5.88 3.26 0.97
C LEU A 43 7.03 2.31 0.63
N ASP A 44 8.15 2.87 0.17
CA ASP A 44 9.32 2.13 -0.29
C ASP A 44 10.57 2.45 0.52
N LEU A 45 11.42 1.44 0.79
CA LEU A 45 12.76 1.67 1.30
C LEU A 45 13.72 1.97 0.14
N THR A 46 13.77 3.22 -0.31
CA THR A 46 14.75 3.69 -1.29
C THR A 46 16.04 4.15 -0.59
N ILE A 47 17.11 4.37 -1.37
CA ILE A 47 18.36 4.93 -0.80
C ILE A 47 18.15 6.36 -0.25
N GLN A 48 17.22 7.12 -0.84
CA GLN A 48 16.84 8.46 -0.36
C GLN A 48 16.15 8.37 0.99
N VAL A 49 15.19 7.44 1.16
CA VAL A 49 14.51 7.18 2.43
C VAL A 49 15.51 6.71 3.50
N ALA A 50 16.44 5.81 3.14
CA ALA A 50 17.49 5.36 4.06
C ALA A 50 18.41 6.51 4.50
N ASN A 51 18.78 7.42 3.59
CA ASN A 51 19.57 8.59 3.93
C ASN A 51 18.80 9.58 4.81
N GLU A 52 17.52 9.79 4.56
CA GLU A 52 16.65 10.59 5.42
C GLU A 52 16.55 9.99 6.82
N ALA A 53 16.36 8.66 6.93
CA ALA A 53 16.31 7.95 8.20
C ALA A 53 17.60 8.19 9.02
N VAL A 54 18.77 8.07 8.38
CA VAL A 54 20.07 8.35 9.02
C VAL A 54 20.15 9.81 9.47
N SER A 55 19.80 10.76 8.61
CA SER A 55 19.90 12.19 8.89
C SER A 55 18.96 12.65 10.00
N TRP A 56 17.76 12.07 10.07
CA TRP A 56 16.78 12.35 11.11
C TRP A 56 17.08 11.62 12.42
N GLY A 57 17.98 10.63 12.41
CA GLY A 57 18.32 9.80 13.55
C GLY A 57 17.19 8.83 13.90
N ALA A 58 16.58 8.20 12.89
CA ALA A 58 15.57 7.17 13.09
C ALA A 58 16.16 5.93 13.77
N ASP A 59 15.35 5.24 14.57
CA ASP A 59 15.67 3.93 15.13
C ASP A 59 15.14 2.81 14.24
N MET A 60 14.04 3.08 13.50
CA MET A 60 13.36 2.14 12.64
C MET A 60 12.85 2.85 11.37
N VAL A 61 12.87 2.16 10.24
CA VAL A 61 12.09 2.51 9.06
C VAL A 61 10.94 1.52 8.95
N LEU A 62 9.72 2.04 8.85
CA LEU A 62 8.51 1.25 8.60
C LEU A 62 8.06 1.50 7.16
N THR A 63 8.03 0.45 6.35
CA THR A 63 7.53 0.56 4.97
C THR A 63 6.33 -0.33 4.72
N HIS A 64 5.62 -0.04 3.63
CA HIS A 64 4.66 -0.97 3.07
C HIS A 64 5.40 -2.09 2.35
N HIS A 65 6.21 -1.77 1.35
CA HIS A 65 6.94 -2.77 0.58
C HIS A 65 8.17 -3.30 1.33
N PRO A 66 8.37 -4.65 1.37
CA PRO A 66 9.61 -5.23 1.83
C PRO A 66 10.71 -4.99 0.78
N ASN A 67 11.81 -4.35 1.18
CA ASN A 67 12.95 -4.13 0.27
C ASN A 67 13.63 -5.46 -0.13
N LEU A 68 13.68 -6.43 0.79
CA LEU A 68 14.15 -7.78 0.53
C LEU A 68 12.94 -8.70 0.36
N PHE A 69 12.33 -8.69 -0.82
CA PHE A 69 11.18 -9.55 -1.11
C PHE A 69 11.63 -11.00 -1.35
N ASP A 70 12.63 -11.19 -2.20
CA ASP A 70 13.26 -12.47 -2.45
C ASP A 70 14.56 -12.62 -1.66
N GLY A 71 15.07 -13.85 -1.55
CA GLY A 71 16.36 -14.12 -0.90
C GLY A 71 17.53 -13.49 -1.66
N VAL A 72 18.32 -12.68 -0.98
CA VAL A 72 19.51 -12.03 -1.56
C VAL A 72 20.79 -12.81 -1.27
N LYS A 73 21.70 -12.86 -2.27
CA LYS A 73 23.00 -13.51 -2.12
C LYS A 73 24.09 -12.56 -1.62
N ARG A 74 23.90 -11.24 -1.77
CA ARG A 74 24.89 -10.22 -1.43
C ARG A 74 24.18 -8.94 -0.99
N ILE A 75 24.74 -8.27 0.01
CA ILE A 75 24.33 -6.94 0.44
C ILE A 75 25.51 -6.00 0.17
N LEU A 76 25.37 -5.14 -0.85
CA LEU A 76 26.44 -4.27 -1.33
C LEU A 76 26.00 -2.80 -1.26
N PRO A 77 26.92 -1.86 -0.99
CA PRO A 77 26.58 -0.44 -0.81
C PRO A 77 26.18 0.29 -2.09
N ASP A 78 26.51 -0.28 -3.24
CA ASP A 78 26.30 0.27 -4.60
C ASP A 78 25.30 -0.53 -5.43
N HIS A 79 24.72 -1.61 -4.87
CA HIS A 79 23.73 -2.42 -5.59
C HIS A 79 22.32 -1.83 -5.41
N PRO A 80 21.55 -1.60 -6.50
CA PRO A 80 20.23 -0.94 -6.44
C PRO A 80 19.26 -1.54 -5.40
N GLU A 81 19.20 -2.86 -5.30
CA GLU A 81 18.27 -3.56 -4.39
C GLU A 81 18.73 -3.57 -2.93
N THR A 82 20.04 -3.47 -2.67
CA THR A 82 20.56 -3.70 -1.32
C THR A 82 21.29 -2.49 -0.71
N ALA A 83 21.54 -1.44 -1.47
CA ALA A 83 22.24 -0.24 -0.99
C ALA A 83 21.50 0.42 0.20
N ALA A 84 20.17 0.49 0.14
CA ALA A 84 19.36 1.03 1.22
C ALA A 84 19.46 0.18 2.50
N VAL A 85 19.34 -1.15 2.36
CA VAL A 85 19.51 -2.11 3.47
C VAL A 85 20.92 -2.01 4.07
N TYR A 86 21.96 -1.99 3.21
CA TYR A 86 23.34 -1.79 3.68
C TYR A 86 23.49 -0.49 4.50
N ARG A 87 22.84 0.58 4.02
CA ARG A 87 22.84 1.88 4.71
C ARG A 87 22.21 1.81 6.10
N LEU A 88 21.05 1.14 6.23
CA LEU A 88 20.39 0.95 7.52
C LEU A 88 21.24 0.12 8.48
N ILE A 89 21.74 -1.03 8.03
CA ILE A 89 22.61 -1.93 8.84
C ILE A 89 23.83 -1.15 9.38
N LYS A 90 24.51 -0.40 8.50
CA LYS A 90 25.69 0.40 8.89
C LYS A 90 25.41 1.41 10.01
N HIS A 91 24.18 1.90 10.12
CA HIS A 91 23.77 2.90 11.12
C HIS A 91 22.92 2.31 12.27
N GLY A 92 22.79 0.98 12.35
CA GLY A 92 22.02 0.30 13.39
C GLY A 92 20.54 0.64 13.38
N ILE A 93 19.97 0.94 12.19
CA ILE A 93 18.54 1.26 12.00
C ILE A 93 17.82 0.00 11.56
N GLY A 94 16.72 -0.34 12.25
CA GLY A 94 15.87 -1.47 11.87
C GLY A 94 15.00 -1.15 10.65
N HIS A 95 14.52 -2.21 9.97
CA HIS A 95 13.51 -2.09 8.92
C HIS A 95 12.39 -3.09 9.17
N PHE A 96 11.16 -2.58 9.22
CA PHE A 96 9.93 -3.37 9.33
C PHE A 96 9.07 -3.13 8.09
N ALA A 97 8.55 -4.20 7.48
CA ALA A 97 7.63 -4.11 6.35
C ALA A 97 6.25 -4.65 6.74
N ALA A 98 5.20 -3.90 6.37
CA ALA A 98 3.80 -4.31 6.48
C ALA A 98 3.17 -4.22 5.09
N HIS A 99 3.14 -5.33 4.37
CA HIS A 99 2.80 -5.43 2.96
C HIS A 99 1.40 -6.01 2.77
N THR A 100 1.27 -7.20 2.21
CA THR A 100 -0.04 -7.80 1.95
C THR A 100 -0.87 -8.05 3.22
N ASN A 101 -0.22 -8.21 4.38
CA ASN A 101 -0.90 -8.23 5.68
C ASN A 101 -1.57 -6.89 6.01
N LEU A 102 -0.97 -5.75 5.62
CA LEU A 102 -1.58 -4.43 5.78
C LEU A 102 -2.64 -4.17 4.72
N ASP A 103 -2.50 -4.74 3.50
CA ASP A 103 -3.55 -4.69 2.47
C ASP A 103 -4.84 -5.36 2.96
N ALA A 104 -4.71 -6.52 3.62
CA ALA A 104 -5.83 -7.31 4.11
C ALA A 104 -6.35 -6.85 5.49
N ALA A 105 -5.57 -6.06 6.24
CA ALA A 105 -5.95 -5.61 7.59
C ALA A 105 -7.12 -4.64 7.58
N ASP A 106 -7.91 -4.65 8.66
CA ASP A 106 -8.94 -3.65 8.90
C ASP A 106 -8.30 -2.28 9.14
N GLY A 107 -8.77 -1.27 8.40
CA GLY A 107 -8.16 0.07 8.36
C GLY A 107 -6.77 0.08 7.69
N GLY A 108 -6.47 -0.93 6.88
CA GLY A 108 -5.25 -1.03 6.06
C GLY A 108 -5.38 -0.28 4.73
N VAL A 109 -4.57 -0.72 3.74
CA VAL A 109 -4.46 -0.04 2.43
C VAL A 109 -5.81 0.06 1.74
N ASN A 110 -6.51 -1.06 1.60
CA ASN A 110 -7.74 -1.11 0.81
C ASN A 110 -8.94 -0.46 1.50
N ASP A 111 -8.98 -0.46 2.83
CA ASP A 111 -9.96 0.33 3.57
C ASP A 111 -9.68 1.83 3.44
N SER A 112 -8.40 2.24 3.54
CA SER A 112 -7.98 3.64 3.33
C SER A 112 -8.29 4.11 1.89
N LEU A 113 -8.13 3.22 0.91
CA LEU A 113 -8.48 3.49 -0.48
C LEU A 113 -10.00 3.67 -0.65
N CYS A 114 -10.81 2.84 0.00
CA CYS A 114 -12.26 3.00 0.04
C CYS A 114 -12.66 4.35 0.65
N ASP A 115 -12.08 4.71 1.80
CA ASP A 115 -12.38 5.95 2.50
C ASP A 115 -12.08 7.18 1.64
N ILE A 116 -10.90 7.24 1.02
CA ILE A 116 -10.52 8.39 0.18
C ILE A 116 -11.37 8.50 -1.08
N LEU A 117 -11.84 7.38 -1.62
CA LEU A 117 -12.72 7.34 -2.80
C LEU A 117 -14.20 7.52 -2.44
N GLY A 118 -14.56 7.52 -1.16
CA GLY A 118 -15.95 7.65 -0.70
C GLY A 118 -16.79 6.41 -0.97
N ILE A 119 -16.17 5.24 -0.92
CA ILE A 119 -16.83 3.93 -1.02
C ILE A 119 -17.28 3.53 0.38
N LEU A 120 -18.59 3.40 0.54
CA LEU A 120 -19.25 3.12 1.82
C LEU A 120 -19.43 1.63 2.05
N HIS A 121 -19.40 1.24 3.33
CA HIS A 121 -19.63 -0.13 3.79
C HIS A 121 -18.74 -1.16 3.06
N PRO A 122 -17.41 -0.93 3.01
CA PRO A 122 -16.52 -1.87 2.37
C PRO A 122 -16.54 -3.22 3.08
N VAL A 123 -16.57 -4.29 2.30
CA VAL A 123 -16.42 -5.66 2.79
C VAL A 123 -15.26 -6.33 2.06
N ALA A 124 -14.52 -7.17 2.76
CA ALA A 124 -13.44 -7.95 2.19
C ALA A 124 -14.01 -8.99 1.20
N ILE A 125 -13.32 -9.21 0.09
CA ILE A 125 -13.64 -10.23 -0.91
C ILE A 125 -12.40 -11.05 -1.27
N GLY A 126 -12.62 -12.29 -1.73
CA GLY A 126 -11.57 -13.27 -1.98
C GLY A 126 -11.24 -14.11 -0.75
N GLU A 127 -10.52 -15.21 -0.96
CA GLU A 127 -10.15 -16.14 0.12
C GLU A 127 -9.19 -15.47 1.11
N GLU A 128 -8.23 -14.68 0.61
CA GLU A 128 -7.29 -13.93 1.44
C GLU A 128 -7.89 -12.63 2.00
N GLY A 129 -9.08 -12.22 1.53
CA GLY A 129 -9.77 -11.01 1.99
C GLY A 129 -8.99 -9.71 1.74
N ILE A 130 -8.11 -9.69 0.73
CA ILE A 130 -7.25 -8.54 0.45
C ILE A 130 -7.99 -7.41 -0.27
N ALA A 131 -8.87 -7.73 -1.23
CA ALA A 131 -9.67 -6.73 -1.94
C ALA A 131 -10.87 -6.27 -1.12
N ARG A 132 -11.40 -5.09 -1.44
CA ARG A 132 -12.63 -4.55 -0.85
C ARG A 132 -13.67 -4.30 -1.92
N ILE A 133 -14.95 -4.45 -1.56
CA ILE A 133 -16.10 -4.02 -2.37
C ILE A 133 -17.08 -3.27 -1.50
N GLY A 134 -17.59 -2.15 -2.01
CA GLY A 134 -18.56 -1.34 -1.30
C GLY A 134 -19.46 -0.56 -2.27
N THR A 135 -20.16 0.44 -1.75
CA THR A 135 -21.15 1.23 -2.53
C THR A 135 -20.81 2.71 -2.51
N LEU A 136 -21.06 3.38 -3.63
CA LEU A 136 -21.05 4.84 -3.69
C LEU A 136 -22.28 5.41 -2.98
N ALA A 137 -22.17 6.58 -2.38
CA ALA A 137 -23.30 7.25 -1.70
C ALA A 137 -24.51 7.48 -2.64
N ARG A 138 -24.24 7.63 -3.94
CA ARG A 138 -25.23 7.70 -5.02
C ARG A 138 -24.64 7.15 -6.31
N PRO A 139 -25.43 6.53 -7.17
CA PRO A 139 -24.97 6.11 -8.48
C PRO A 139 -24.41 7.30 -9.28
N MET A 140 -23.31 7.07 -10.02
CA MET A 140 -22.71 8.09 -10.89
C MET A 140 -22.17 7.46 -12.18
N ARG A 141 -21.94 8.29 -13.21
CA ARG A 141 -21.35 7.78 -14.44
C ARG A 141 -19.90 7.35 -14.18
N PHE A 142 -19.45 6.31 -14.85
CA PHE A 142 -18.08 5.80 -14.73
C PHE A 142 -17.03 6.91 -15.02
N SER A 143 -17.28 7.76 -16.02
CA SER A 143 -16.40 8.88 -16.33
C SER A 143 -16.27 9.89 -15.19
N ASP A 144 -17.36 10.13 -14.47
CA ASP A 144 -17.36 11.07 -13.33
C ASP A 144 -16.62 10.46 -12.14
N PHE A 145 -16.78 9.15 -11.94
CA PHE A 145 -16.02 8.39 -10.93
C PHE A 145 -14.53 8.35 -11.27
N ALA A 146 -14.14 8.12 -12.53
CA ALA A 146 -12.74 8.17 -12.94
C ALA A 146 -12.12 9.56 -12.72
N ALA A 147 -12.87 10.63 -12.99
CA ALA A 147 -12.44 11.99 -12.68
C ALA A 147 -12.31 12.21 -11.16
N LEU A 148 -13.17 11.62 -10.34
CA LEU A 148 -13.06 11.65 -8.88
C LEU A 148 -11.80 10.92 -8.41
N VAL A 149 -11.52 9.72 -8.92
CA VAL A 149 -10.30 8.95 -8.61
C VAL A 149 -9.06 9.81 -8.92
N LYS A 150 -8.97 10.41 -10.10
CA LYS A 150 -7.86 11.31 -10.46
C LYS A 150 -7.70 12.47 -9.48
N ARG A 151 -8.80 13.11 -9.08
CA ARG A 151 -8.73 14.24 -8.12
C ARG A 151 -8.29 13.82 -6.73
N ARG A 152 -8.66 12.61 -6.29
CA ARG A 152 -8.39 12.12 -4.93
C ARG A 152 -7.00 11.52 -4.77
N LEU A 153 -6.57 10.75 -5.77
CA LEU A 153 -5.29 10.02 -5.71
C LEU A 153 -4.15 10.79 -6.38
N GLY A 154 -4.46 11.62 -7.38
CA GLY A 154 -3.46 12.25 -8.26
C GLY A 154 -3.09 11.33 -9.42
N GLY A 155 -1.86 11.47 -9.91
CA GLY A 155 -1.34 10.64 -11.00
C GLY A 155 -2.04 10.84 -12.35
N ASN A 156 -1.84 9.87 -13.25
CA ASN A 156 -2.45 9.81 -14.56
C ASN A 156 -3.21 8.51 -14.77
N PRO A 157 -4.39 8.35 -14.14
CA PRO A 157 -5.17 7.12 -14.25
C PRO A 157 -5.56 6.82 -15.69
N ARG A 158 -5.50 5.53 -16.05
CA ARG A 158 -6.01 5.01 -17.32
C ARG A 158 -7.29 4.24 -17.08
N THR A 159 -8.16 4.18 -18.07
CA THR A 159 -9.44 3.46 -17.96
C THR A 159 -9.57 2.38 -19.01
N VAL A 160 -10.22 1.28 -18.64
CA VAL A 160 -10.61 0.21 -19.53
C VAL A 160 -12.12 0.11 -19.53
N GLY A 161 -12.72 0.06 -20.72
CA GLY A 161 -14.16 0.01 -20.86
C GLY A 161 -14.83 1.32 -20.48
N GLY A 162 -16.07 1.24 -20.18
CA GLY A 162 -16.95 2.33 -19.78
C GLY A 162 -18.37 1.87 -20.05
N THR A 163 -19.28 2.14 -19.15
CA THR A 163 -20.69 1.78 -19.30
C THR A 163 -21.49 3.05 -19.54
N GLY A 164 -22.51 2.97 -20.37
CA GLY A 164 -23.52 4.02 -20.47
C GLY A 164 -24.39 4.12 -19.20
N SER A 165 -24.39 3.09 -18.37
CA SER A 165 -25.17 3.03 -17.13
C SER A 165 -24.37 3.60 -15.95
N PRO A 166 -25.04 4.26 -14.99
CA PRO A 166 -24.42 4.67 -13.74
C PRO A 166 -23.89 3.46 -12.96
N ILE A 167 -22.77 3.63 -12.24
CA ILE A 167 -22.19 2.65 -11.33
C ILE A 167 -22.52 3.02 -9.89
N SER A 168 -22.70 2.02 -9.04
CA SER A 168 -22.93 2.17 -7.60
C SER A 168 -22.02 1.28 -6.80
N ARG A 169 -21.76 0.04 -7.27
CA ARG A 169 -20.97 -0.96 -6.55
C ARG A 169 -19.55 -1.02 -7.11
N VAL A 170 -18.57 -0.68 -6.27
CA VAL A 170 -17.19 -0.56 -6.68
C VAL A 170 -16.31 -1.48 -5.86
N ALA A 171 -15.44 -2.24 -6.54
CA ALA A 171 -14.37 -2.98 -5.88
C ALA A 171 -13.04 -2.22 -6.01
N VAL A 172 -12.15 -2.41 -5.04
CA VAL A 172 -10.81 -1.84 -5.03
C VAL A 172 -9.78 -2.87 -4.56
N LEU A 173 -8.58 -2.76 -5.13
CA LEU A 173 -7.35 -3.37 -4.62
C LEU A 173 -6.17 -2.50 -5.07
N GLY A 174 -5.45 -1.92 -4.11
CA GLY A 174 -4.24 -1.13 -4.36
C GLY A 174 -3.15 -1.95 -5.02
N GLY A 175 -2.11 -1.30 -5.52
CA GLY A 175 -0.95 -1.94 -6.12
C GLY A 175 -1.28 -2.79 -7.35
N SER A 176 -0.69 -3.96 -7.45
CA SER A 176 -0.78 -4.86 -8.60
C SER A 176 -2.04 -5.75 -8.57
N GLY A 177 -3.21 -5.18 -8.40
CA GLY A 177 -4.48 -5.91 -8.28
C GLY A 177 -5.11 -6.40 -9.59
N GLY A 178 -4.40 -6.33 -10.72
CA GLY A 178 -4.94 -6.74 -12.01
C GLY A 178 -5.35 -8.21 -12.11
N GLY A 179 -4.86 -9.07 -11.20
CA GLY A 179 -5.25 -10.47 -11.09
C GLY A 179 -6.68 -10.67 -10.59
N GLU A 180 -7.25 -9.69 -9.86
CA GLU A 180 -8.51 -9.82 -9.15
C GLU A 180 -9.73 -9.26 -9.92
N ILE A 181 -9.57 -8.95 -11.21
CA ILE A 181 -10.65 -8.44 -12.07
C ILE A 181 -11.83 -9.41 -12.13
N GLU A 182 -11.57 -10.72 -12.26
CA GLU A 182 -12.62 -11.74 -12.30
C GLU A 182 -13.33 -11.89 -10.94
N LEU A 183 -12.56 -11.83 -9.86
CA LEU A 183 -13.08 -11.85 -8.50
C LEU A 183 -14.01 -10.66 -8.26
N ALA A 184 -13.58 -9.44 -8.61
CA ALA A 184 -14.39 -8.24 -8.49
C ALA A 184 -15.70 -8.39 -9.27
N LYS A 185 -15.64 -8.90 -10.50
CA LYS A 185 -16.84 -9.16 -11.32
C LYS A 185 -17.77 -10.18 -10.69
N LYS A 186 -17.23 -11.31 -10.20
CA LYS A 186 -17.98 -12.38 -9.53
C LYS A 186 -18.74 -11.88 -8.31
N HIS A 187 -18.18 -10.91 -7.58
CA HIS A 187 -18.81 -10.28 -6.42
C HIS A 187 -19.76 -9.13 -6.78
N GLY A 188 -20.03 -8.92 -8.07
CA GLY A 188 -21.00 -7.94 -8.54
C GLY A 188 -20.50 -6.51 -8.59
N ALA A 189 -19.18 -6.31 -8.71
CA ALA A 189 -18.65 -4.98 -8.98
C ALA A 189 -19.13 -4.46 -10.35
N GLU A 190 -19.51 -3.20 -10.38
CA GLU A 190 -19.89 -2.44 -11.59
C GLU A 190 -18.73 -1.60 -12.10
N ALA A 191 -17.71 -1.37 -11.24
CA ALA A 191 -16.41 -0.83 -11.59
C ALA A 191 -15.34 -1.40 -10.65
N TYR A 192 -14.08 -1.38 -11.10
CA TYR A 192 -12.93 -1.82 -10.32
C TYR A 192 -11.81 -0.77 -10.38
N VAL A 193 -11.20 -0.49 -9.22
CA VAL A 193 -10.03 0.42 -9.12
C VAL A 193 -8.85 -0.37 -8.62
N THR A 194 -7.71 -0.26 -9.32
CA THR A 194 -6.44 -0.87 -8.91
C THR A 194 -5.26 -0.02 -9.33
N GLY A 195 -4.07 -0.32 -8.81
CA GLY A 195 -2.85 0.41 -9.16
C GLY A 195 -2.33 0.04 -10.53
N GLU A 196 -2.20 -1.25 -10.83
CA GLU A 196 -1.58 -1.73 -12.07
C GLU A 196 -2.36 -2.87 -12.71
N ILE A 197 -2.41 -2.86 -14.05
CA ILE A 197 -2.93 -3.95 -14.86
C ILE A 197 -2.03 -4.25 -16.07
N LYS A 198 -1.88 -5.52 -16.39
CA LYS A 198 -1.24 -5.96 -17.65
C LYS A 198 -2.20 -5.77 -18.83
N HIS A 199 -1.64 -5.66 -20.05
CA HIS A 199 -2.44 -5.56 -21.27
C HIS A 199 -3.47 -6.70 -21.42
N SER A 200 -3.09 -7.94 -21.10
CA SER A 200 -4.00 -9.10 -21.14
C SER A 200 -5.15 -8.97 -20.14
N GLN A 201 -4.91 -8.41 -18.96
CA GLN A 201 -5.91 -8.15 -17.93
C GLN A 201 -6.90 -7.05 -18.38
N ALA A 202 -6.40 -6.02 -19.08
CA ALA A 202 -7.25 -5.02 -19.69
C ALA A 202 -8.20 -5.63 -20.77
N ILE A 203 -7.71 -6.60 -21.55
CA ILE A 203 -8.56 -7.36 -22.49
C ILE A 203 -9.60 -8.17 -21.73
N ALA A 204 -9.21 -8.89 -20.66
CA ALA A 204 -10.14 -9.65 -19.84
C ALA A 204 -11.24 -8.77 -19.24
N ALA A 205 -10.88 -7.58 -18.71
CA ALA A 205 -11.85 -6.62 -18.21
C ALA A 205 -12.91 -6.22 -19.26
N LYS A 206 -12.48 -6.01 -20.52
CA LYS A 206 -13.41 -5.73 -21.63
C LYS A 206 -14.34 -6.90 -21.92
N VAL A 207 -13.82 -8.13 -21.95
CA VAL A 207 -14.63 -9.36 -22.17
C VAL A 207 -15.66 -9.52 -21.06
N LEU A 208 -15.26 -9.29 -19.81
CA LEU A 208 -16.13 -9.36 -18.64
C LEU A 208 -17.12 -8.17 -18.53
N ARG A 209 -16.97 -7.17 -19.40
CA ARG A 209 -17.72 -5.91 -19.33
C ARG A 209 -17.66 -5.27 -17.94
N LEU A 210 -16.47 -5.31 -17.31
CA LEU A 210 -16.18 -4.64 -16.05
C LEU A 210 -15.29 -3.42 -16.34
N PRO A 211 -15.80 -2.20 -16.16
CA PRO A 211 -14.97 -1.01 -16.24
C PRO A 211 -13.88 -1.03 -15.17
N VAL A 212 -12.64 -0.73 -15.57
CA VAL A 212 -11.48 -0.71 -14.67
C VAL A 212 -10.81 0.66 -14.75
N ILE A 213 -10.39 1.17 -13.59
CA ILE A 213 -9.52 2.33 -13.45
C ILE A 213 -8.18 1.83 -12.94
N GLU A 214 -7.14 1.97 -13.74
CA GLU A 214 -5.75 1.81 -13.33
C GLU A 214 -5.25 3.16 -12.84
N ALA A 215 -5.06 3.29 -11.53
CA ALA A 215 -4.86 4.59 -10.89
C ALA A 215 -3.41 4.87 -10.45
N GLY A 216 -2.49 3.92 -10.70
CA GLY A 216 -1.09 3.96 -10.29
C GLY A 216 -0.85 3.20 -8.99
N HIS A 217 0.25 2.44 -8.95
CA HIS A 217 0.64 1.63 -7.80
C HIS A 217 0.85 2.50 -6.56
N TYR A 218 1.80 3.43 -6.65
CA TYR A 218 2.11 4.38 -5.59
C TYR A 218 0.87 5.18 -5.15
N GLU A 219 0.07 5.65 -6.09
CA GLU A 219 -1.10 6.48 -5.84
C GLU A 219 -2.18 5.75 -5.04
N THR A 220 -2.35 4.44 -5.28
CA THR A 220 -3.37 3.63 -4.60
C THR A 220 -2.94 3.14 -3.23
N GLU A 221 -1.65 3.05 -2.94
CA GLU A 221 -1.12 2.51 -1.68
C GLU A 221 -0.64 3.58 -0.69
N LYS A 222 -0.04 4.69 -1.16
CA LYS A 222 0.39 5.79 -0.27
C LYS A 222 -0.72 6.33 0.62
N VAL A 223 -1.97 6.09 0.27
CA VAL A 223 -3.16 6.52 1.00
C VAL A 223 -3.20 5.98 2.44
N VAL A 224 -2.56 4.84 2.70
CA VAL A 224 -2.50 4.21 4.03
C VAL A 224 -1.51 4.90 4.97
N LEU A 225 -0.47 5.56 4.47
CA LEU A 225 0.67 5.99 5.30
C LEU A 225 0.25 6.96 6.42
N LYS A 226 -0.57 7.96 6.10
CA LYS A 226 -1.08 8.91 7.11
C LYS A 226 -2.05 8.27 8.10
N PRO A 227 -3.07 7.49 7.67
CA PRO A 227 -3.90 6.69 8.57
C PRO A 227 -3.09 5.75 9.48
N LEU A 228 -2.07 5.06 8.94
CA LEU A 228 -1.20 4.18 9.72
C LEU A 228 -0.45 4.97 10.82
N ILE A 229 0.16 6.10 10.48
CA ILE A 229 0.81 6.97 11.46
C ILE A 229 -0.19 7.41 12.54
N SER A 230 -1.39 7.82 12.17
CA SER A 230 -2.43 8.24 13.12
C SER A 230 -2.83 7.10 14.06
N ARG A 231 -2.96 5.87 13.55
CA ARG A 231 -3.24 4.68 14.36
C ARG A 231 -2.10 4.39 15.35
N LEU A 232 -0.85 4.46 14.90
CA LEU A 232 0.33 4.25 15.74
C LEU A 232 0.44 5.30 16.85
N GLN A 233 0.17 6.55 16.55
CA GLN A 233 0.17 7.67 17.51
C GLN A 233 -0.95 7.55 18.56
N ALA A 234 -2.08 6.97 18.20
CA ALA A 234 -3.22 6.78 19.12
C ALA A 234 -2.86 5.92 20.34
N TYR A 235 -1.85 5.06 20.24
CA TYR A 235 -1.36 4.26 21.37
C TYR A 235 -0.53 5.04 22.39
N LYS A 236 -0.24 6.33 22.13
CA LYS A 236 0.48 7.25 23.07
C LYS A 236 1.76 6.63 23.65
N ASN A 237 2.52 5.93 22.83
CA ASN A 237 3.68 5.11 23.21
C ASN A 237 4.99 5.89 23.32
N GLY A 238 4.96 7.23 23.16
CA GLY A 238 6.13 8.11 23.22
C GLY A 238 7.04 8.08 21.99
N VAL A 239 6.66 7.31 20.94
CA VAL A 239 7.41 7.24 19.68
C VAL A 239 7.03 8.41 18.77
N GLN A 240 8.03 9.02 18.14
CA GLN A 240 7.85 9.99 17.08
C GLN A 240 7.75 9.26 15.73
N TYR A 241 6.62 9.41 15.06
CA TYR A 241 6.41 8.88 13.71
C TYR A 241 6.46 10.03 12.71
N LYS A 242 7.27 9.89 11.67
CA LYS A 242 7.40 10.87 10.60
C LYS A 242 7.16 10.19 9.26
N LEU A 243 6.33 10.78 8.41
CA LEU A 243 6.26 10.41 7.00
C LEU A 243 7.54 10.88 6.31
N ALA A 244 8.19 10.03 5.54
CA ALA A 244 9.40 10.39 4.82
C ALA A 244 9.10 11.45 3.76
N ASP A 245 9.87 12.55 3.78
CA ASP A 245 9.76 13.61 2.78
C ASP A 245 10.31 13.16 1.42
N SER A 246 11.22 12.19 1.44
CA SER A 246 11.84 11.59 0.25
C SER A 246 11.02 10.45 -0.38
N ASP A 247 9.88 10.07 0.24
CA ASP A 247 8.96 9.08 -0.33
C ASP A 247 8.15 9.69 -1.47
N SER A 248 8.29 9.15 -2.66
CA SER A 248 7.66 9.70 -3.87
C SER A 248 7.44 8.63 -4.94
N SER A 249 6.46 8.87 -5.81
CA SER A 249 6.26 8.02 -6.99
C SER A 249 7.55 7.94 -7.82
N PRO A 250 7.95 6.73 -8.28
CA PRO A 250 9.07 6.58 -9.20
C PRO A 250 8.77 7.10 -10.60
N PHE A 251 7.50 7.36 -10.92
CA PHE A 251 7.05 7.85 -12.22
C PHE A 251 6.82 9.37 -12.21
N ASN A 252 7.37 10.05 -13.19
CA ASN A 252 7.09 11.46 -13.42
C ASN A 252 5.99 11.61 -14.48
N PRO A 253 4.99 12.49 -14.28
CA PRO A 253 4.01 12.77 -15.31
C PRO A 253 4.69 13.42 -16.53
N VAL A 254 4.33 12.97 -17.72
CA VAL A 254 4.69 13.69 -18.97
C VAL A 254 3.66 14.79 -19.17
N ASN A 255 4.13 16.03 -19.22
CA ASN A 255 3.29 17.21 -19.47
C ASN A 255 2.87 17.30 -20.94
#